data_089e36c42bb88ea8526baa42b8348939
#
_entry.id   089e36c42bb88ea8526baa42b8348939
#
_cell.length_a   1.000
_cell.length_b   1.000
_cell.length_c   1.000
_cell.angle_alpha   90.00
_cell.angle_beta   90.00
_cell.angle_gamma   90.00
#
_symmetry.space_group_name_H-M   'P 1'
#
loop_
_entity.id
_entity.type
_entity.pdbx_description
1 polymer ?
#
loop_
_entity_poly.entity_id
_entity_poly.type
_entity_poly.pdbx_seq_one_letter_code
_entity_poly.pdbx_strand_id
1 'polypeptide(L)'
;MATNAPTDIKLHKKSATLELVYGDKACNTLSAEFLRVHSPSAEVRGHGKGQEILQTGKRQVKIVNLESVGNYAIKLSFSDGHDTGIYSWTYLQELTGEHDALWNDYLMKLDAVKASREALPEGTQVINIMPSSKD
;
A
#
# COMPACT_ATOMS: atom_id res chain seq x y z
N MET A 1 -23.23 18.48 -2.31
CA MET A 1 -22.33 17.70 -3.14
C MET A 1 -21.64 16.62 -2.30
N ALA A 2 -21.71 15.42 -2.80
CA ALA A 2 -21.05 14.33 -2.09
C ALA A 2 -19.54 14.50 -2.10
N THR A 3 -18.90 14.25 -0.98
CA THR A 3 -17.46 14.23 -0.92
C THR A 3 -17.01 12.81 -0.64
N ASN A 4 -15.83 12.48 -1.12
CA ASN A 4 -15.23 11.18 -0.86
C ASN A 4 -14.49 11.15 0.47
N ALA A 5 -14.50 12.26 1.20
CA ALA A 5 -13.75 12.38 2.44
C ALA A 5 -14.40 11.57 3.56
N PRO A 6 -13.63 10.78 4.30
CA PRO A 6 -14.15 10.15 5.50
C PRO A 6 -14.36 11.19 6.59
N THR A 7 -15.25 10.88 7.54
CA THR A 7 -15.45 11.76 8.69
C THR A 7 -14.42 11.49 9.78
N ASP A 8 -13.90 10.25 9.84
CA ASP A 8 -12.88 9.88 10.81
C ASP A 8 -11.93 8.90 10.19
N ILE A 9 -10.69 8.94 10.65
CA ILE A 9 -9.67 7.98 10.25
C ILE A 9 -9.05 7.44 11.53
N LYS A 10 -9.06 6.12 11.66
CA LYS A 10 -8.52 5.47 12.85
C LYS A 10 -7.37 4.58 12.47
N LEU A 11 -6.23 4.81 13.09
CA LEU A 11 -5.05 3.98 12.87
C LEU A 11 -4.95 2.95 13.98
N HIS A 12 -5.10 1.68 13.62
CA HIS A 12 -5.00 0.57 14.56
C HIS A 12 -3.61 -0.01 14.46
N LYS A 13 -2.71 0.44 15.33
CA LYS A 13 -1.30 0.09 15.21
C LYS A 13 -1.02 -1.38 15.49
N LYS A 14 -1.77 -1.99 16.41
CA LYS A 14 -1.54 -3.40 16.73
C LYS A 14 -1.92 -4.32 15.58
N SER A 15 -3.04 -4.04 14.93
CA SER A 15 -3.49 -4.87 13.81
C SER A 15 -2.92 -4.41 12.49
N ALA A 16 -2.19 -3.30 12.48
CA ALA A 16 -1.60 -2.72 11.27
C ALA A 16 -2.65 -2.46 10.21
N THR A 17 -3.72 -1.77 10.60
CA THR A 17 -4.81 -1.43 9.69
C THR A 17 -5.19 0.03 9.83
N LEU A 18 -5.76 0.55 8.75
CA LEU A 18 -6.31 1.90 8.72
C LEU A 18 -7.79 1.79 8.48
N GLU A 19 -8.58 2.38 9.38
CA GLU A 19 -10.04 2.36 9.25
C GLU A 19 -10.54 3.72 8.82
N LEU A 20 -11.36 3.73 7.78
CA LEU A 20 -11.96 4.95 7.23
C LEU A 20 -13.44 4.92 7.54
N VAL A 21 -13.92 5.91 8.29
CA VAL A 21 -15.31 6.00 8.70
C VAL A 21 -15.97 7.12 7.91
N TYR A 22 -17.13 6.86 7.36
CA TYR A 22 -17.84 7.83 6.52
C TYR A 22 -19.12 8.30 7.19
N GLY A 23 -19.66 9.40 6.68
CA GLY A 23 -20.82 10.03 7.30
C GLY A 23 -22.07 9.17 7.35
N ASP A 24 -22.18 8.19 6.47
CA ASP A 24 -23.28 7.22 6.49
C ASP A 24 -22.99 6.04 7.40
N LYS A 25 -21.93 6.16 8.20
CA LYS A 25 -21.47 5.16 9.15
C LYS A 25 -20.86 3.92 8.48
N ALA A 26 -20.65 3.98 7.17
CA ALA A 26 -19.90 2.92 6.51
C ALA A 26 -18.46 2.99 6.97
N CYS A 27 -17.84 1.81 7.16
CA CYS A 27 -16.44 1.71 7.57
C CYS A 27 -15.71 0.83 6.60
N ASN A 28 -14.52 1.27 6.19
CA ASN A 28 -13.63 0.47 5.35
C ASN A 28 -12.31 0.32 6.07
N THR A 29 -11.82 -0.91 6.13
CA THR A 29 -10.55 -1.19 6.81
C THR A 29 -9.57 -1.75 5.80
N LEU A 30 -8.40 -1.11 5.71
CA LEU A 30 -7.35 -1.51 4.78
C LEU A 30 -6.09 -1.82 5.57
N SER A 31 -5.40 -2.91 5.20
CA SER A 31 -4.17 -3.27 5.90
C SER A 31 -3.03 -2.34 5.50
N ALA A 32 -2.06 -2.20 6.39
CA ALA A 32 -0.87 -1.42 6.09
C ALA A 32 -0.12 -2.01 4.90
N GLU A 33 -0.06 -3.33 4.82
CA GLU A 33 0.60 -3.98 3.69
C GLU A 33 -0.09 -3.63 2.38
N PHE A 34 -1.42 -3.71 2.34
CA PHE A 34 -2.17 -3.40 1.13
C PHE A 34 -1.92 -1.95 0.69
N LEU A 35 -1.99 -1.03 1.65
CA LEU A 35 -1.75 0.38 1.35
C LEU A 35 -0.31 0.63 0.89
N ARG A 36 0.64 -0.06 1.51
CA ARG A 36 2.05 0.11 1.16
C ARG A 36 2.36 -0.36 -0.25
N VAL A 37 1.84 -1.53 -0.64
CA VAL A 37 2.15 -2.08 -1.96
C VAL A 37 1.38 -1.34 -3.05
N HIS A 38 0.35 -0.58 -2.70
CA HIS A 38 -0.41 0.21 -3.66
C HIS A 38 -0.19 1.71 -3.44
N SER A 39 0.95 2.09 -2.86
CA SER A 39 1.25 3.50 -2.64
C SER A 39 1.21 4.26 -3.96
N PRO A 40 0.61 5.46 -3.97
CA PRO A 40 0.59 6.28 -5.19
C PRO A 40 1.89 7.03 -5.44
N SER A 41 2.90 6.79 -4.62
CA SER A 41 4.21 7.40 -4.80
C SER A 41 4.86 6.95 -6.10
N ALA A 42 5.65 7.84 -6.71
CA ALA A 42 6.39 7.49 -7.91
C ALA A 42 7.35 6.33 -7.67
N GLU A 43 7.80 6.14 -6.43
CA GLU A 43 8.68 5.02 -6.08
C GLU A 43 7.99 3.66 -6.32
N VAL A 44 6.67 3.63 -6.26
CA VAL A 44 5.90 2.41 -6.48
C VAL A 44 5.30 2.39 -7.87
N ARG A 45 4.77 3.52 -8.33
CA ARG A 45 4.13 3.58 -9.65
C ARG A 45 5.11 3.52 -10.80
N GLY A 46 6.36 3.86 -10.57
CA GLY A 46 7.35 3.85 -11.63
C GLY A 46 7.10 4.96 -12.63
N HIS A 47 7.37 4.67 -13.90
CA HIS A 47 7.28 5.67 -14.96
C HIS A 47 5.92 5.72 -15.64
N GLY A 48 4.95 4.95 -15.14
CA GLY A 48 3.62 4.97 -15.70
C GLY A 48 2.99 3.59 -15.70
N LYS A 49 1.84 3.50 -16.35
CA LYS A 49 1.09 2.26 -16.37
C LYS A 49 1.91 1.14 -17.00
N GLY A 50 1.96 0.01 -16.33
CA GLY A 50 2.77 -1.12 -16.76
C GLY A 50 4.22 -1.03 -16.30
N GLN A 51 4.61 0.09 -15.68
CA GLN A 51 5.97 0.29 -15.18
C GLN A 51 6.01 0.25 -13.65
N GLU A 52 4.93 -0.21 -13.03
CA GLU A 52 4.87 -0.25 -11.58
C GLU A 52 5.95 -1.17 -11.02
N ILE A 53 6.49 -0.78 -9.88
CA ILE A 53 7.55 -1.55 -9.23
C ILE A 53 6.90 -2.45 -8.19
N LEU A 54 6.99 -3.75 -8.42
CA LEU A 54 6.38 -4.73 -7.53
C LEU A 54 7.06 -4.67 -6.16
N GLN A 55 6.26 -4.47 -5.12
CA GLN A 55 6.75 -4.40 -3.76
C GLN A 55 6.76 -5.79 -3.14
N THR A 56 7.86 -6.14 -2.50
CA THR A 56 8.00 -7.46 -1.88
C THR A 56 8.40 -7.30 -0.42
N GLY A 57 8.19 -8.35 0.38
CA GLY A 57 8.64 -8.35 1.76
C GLY A 57 7.93 -7.37 2.67
N LYS A 58 6.67 -7.04 2.37
CA LYS A 58 5.95 -5.97 3.08
C LYS A 58 4.93 -6.47 4.09
N ARG A 59 4.87 -7.78 4.33
CA ARG A 59 3.82 -8.34 5.18
C ARG A 59 3.80 -7.74 6.59
N GLN A 60 4.97 -7.41 7.14
CA GLN A 60 5.06 -6.90 8.51
C GLN A 60 5.14 -5.37 8.57
N VAL A 61 4.99 -4.69 7.45
CA VAL A 61 5.08 -3.24 7.45
C VAL A 61 3.90 -2.65 8.24
N LYS A 62 4.15 -1.54 8.92
CA LYS A 62 3.13 -0.86 9.71
C LYS A 62 3.07 0.60 9.30
N ILE A 63 1.94 1.22 9.56
CA ILE A 63 1.81 2.67 9.41
C ILE A 63 2.23 3.28 10.74
N VAL A 64 3.27 4.12 10.71
CA VAL A 64 3.79 4.72 11.94
C VAL A 64 3.29 6.14 12.13
N ASN A 65 2.81 6.80 11.08
CA ASN A 65 2.27 8.14 11.19
C ASN A 65 1.37 8.44 10.02
N LEU A 66 0.42 9.36 10.22
CA LEU A 66 -0.39 9.88 9.14
C LEU A 66 -0.60 11.36 9.33
N GLU A 67 -0.68 12.09 8.22
CA GLU A 67 -0.86 13.54 8.23
C GLU A 67 -1.88 13.91 7.18
N SER A 68 -2.73 14.89 7.48
CA SER A 68 -3.64 15.39 6.47
C SER A 68 -2.86 16.25 5.47
N VAL A 69 -3.28 16.16 4.20
CA VAL A 69 -2.70 16.96 3.13
C VAL A 69 -3.86 17.79 2.56
N GLY A 70 -3.88 19.08 2.88
CA GLY A 70 -5.03 19.89 2.55
C GLY A 70 -6.29 19.25 3.11
N ASN A 71 -7.37 19.31 2.35
CA ASN A 71 -8.62 18.65 2.71
C ASN A 71 -8.97 17.54 1.74
N TYR A 72 -7.97 17.05 0.98
CA TYR A 72 -8.25 16.11 -0.11
C TYR A 72 -7.47 14.80 0.00
N ALA A 73 -6.55 14.66 0.97
CA ALA A 73 -5.68 13.49 1.01
C ALA A 73 -5.04 13.31 2.39
N ILE A 74 -4.44 12.16 2.59
CA ILE A 74 -3.56 11.92 3.73
C ILE A 74 -2.23 11.37 3.22
N LYS A 75 -1.18 11.70 3.96
CA LYS A 75 0.14 11.14 3.70
C LYS A 75 0.40 10.09 4.78
N LEU A 76 0.83 8.91 4.36
CA LEU A 76 1.13 7.81 5.27
C LEU A 76 2.63 7.59 5.33
N SER A 77 3.14 7.41 6.55
CA SER A 77 4.53 7.05 6.78
C SER A 77 4.56 5.61 7.28
N PHE A 78 5.36 4.79 6.63
CA PHE A 78 5.43 3.36 6.91
C PHE A 78 6.70 2.99 7.65
N SER A 79 6.65 1.88 8.35
CA SER A 79 7.78 1.44 9.19
C SER A 79 9.03 1.10 8.41
N ASP A 80 8.91 0.87 7.09
CA ASP A 80 10.08 0.59 6.25
C ASP A 80 10.70 1.87 5.69
N GLY A 81 10.27 3.04 6.17
CA GLY A 81 10.84 4.31 5.73
C GLY A 81 10.12 4.97 4.57
N HIS A 82 9.16 4.29 3.96
CA HIS A 82 8.41 4.87 2.85
C HIS A 82 7.44 5.90 3.39
N ASP A 83 7.59 7.16 3.00
CA ASP A 83 6.77 8.24 3.53
C ASP A 83 6.34 9.24 2.46
N THR A 84 6.37 8.84 1.19
CA THR A 84 6.04 9.73 0.09
C THR A 84 4.67 9.45 -0.54
N GLY A 85 3.91 8.52 0.02
CA GLY A 85 2.60 8.17 -0.52
C GLY A 85 1.53 9.12 -0.02
N ILE A 86 0.91 9.86 -0.94
CA ILE A 86 -0.19 10.76 -0.63
C ILE A 86 -1.45 10.13 -1.22
N TYR A 87 -2.35 9.72 -0.34
CA TYR A 87 -3.55 8.98 -0.71
C TYR A 87 -4.74 9.93 -0.71
N SER A 88 -5.26 10.26 -1.89
CA SER A 88 -6.46 11.09 -1.97
C SER A 88 -7.66 10.28 -1.51
N TRP A 89 -8.73 10.98 -1.12
CA TRP A 89 -9.97 10.30 -0.71
C TRP A 89 -10.52 9.46 -1.85
N THR A 90 -10.42 9.96 -3.07
CA THR A 90 -10.88 9.22 -4.24
C THR A 90 -10.08 7.94 -4.43
N TYR A 91 -8.76 8.05 -4.29
CA TYR A 91 -7.90 6.87 -4.46
C TYR A 91 -8.18 5.82 -3.38
N LEU A 92 -8.39 6.26 -2.15
CA LEU A 92 -8.71 5.32 -1.07
C LEU A 92 -10.03 4.61 -1.33
N GLN A 93 -11.02 5.29 -1.91
CA GLN A 93 -12.26 4.63 -2.28
C GLN A 93 -12.07 3.64 -3.40
N GLU A 94 -11.22 3.96 -4.38
CA GLU A 94 -10.90 3.03 -5.45
C GLU A 94 -10.24 1.77 -4.89
N LEU A 95 -9.30 1.96 -3.98
CA LEU A 95 -8.62 0.81 -3.36
C LEU A 95 -9.60 -0.06 -2.60
N THR A 96 -10.53 0.57 -1.88
CA THR A 96 -11.54 -0.17 -1.13
C THR A 96 -12.46 -0.94 -2.06
N GLY A 97 -12.92 -0.30 -3.12
CA GLY A 97 -13.88 -0.91 -4.04
C GLY A 97 -13.29 -2.05 -4.85
N GLU A 98 -11.98 -2.02 -5.09
CA GLU A 98 -11.32 -3.04 -5.89
C GLU A 98 -10.36 -3.88 -5.06
N HIS A 99 -10.55 -3.87 -3.75
CA HIS A 99 -9.61 -4.49 -2.84
C HIS A 99 -9.28 -5.94 -3.20
N ASP A 100 -10.30 -6.77 -3.39
CA ASP A 100 -10.06 -8.19 -3.62
C ASP A 100 -9.40 -8.44 -4.96
N ALA A 101 -9.82 -7.71 -5.98
CA ALA A 101 -9.21 -7.86 -7.30
C ALA A 101 -7.74 -7.41 -7.27
N LEU A 102 -7.47 -6.28 -6.61
CA LEU A 102 -6.12 -5.77 -6.49
C LEU A 102 -5.24 -6.70 -5.68
N TRP A 103 -5.77 -7.25 -4.60
CA TRP A 103 -5.00 -8.16 -3.75
C TRP A 103 -4.66 -9.45 -4.49
N ASN A 104 -5.64 -10.03 -5.19
CA ASN A 104 -5.39 -11.23 -5.97
C ASN A 104 -4.37 -10.98 -7.07
N ASP A 105 -4.47 -9.84 -7.73
CA ASP A 105 -3.51 -9.47 -8.78
C ASP A 105 -2.10 -9.34 -8.19
N TYR A 106 -2.00 -8.73 -7.02
CA TYR A 106 -0.71 -8.60 -6.33
C TYR A 106 -0.10 -9.95 -6.02
N LEU A 107 -0.91 -10.87 -5.48
CA LEU A 107 -0.41 -12.21 -5.15
C LEU A 107 0.05 -12.97 -6.40
N MET A 108 -0.69 -12.81 -7.50
CA MET A 108 -0.31 -13.46 -8.75
C MET A 108 1.00 -12.91 -9.29
N LYS A 109 1.21 -11.59 -9.16
CA LYS A 109 2.46 -10.98 -9.61
C LYS A 109 3.64 -11.46 -8.78
N LEU A 110 3.46 -11.61 -7.48
CA LEU A 110 4.52 -12.17 -6.63
C LEU A 110 4.87 -13.58 -7.05
N ASP A 111 3.86 -14.41 -7.27
CA ASP A 111 4.09 -15.79 -7.66
C ASP A 111 4.80 -15.88 -9.02
N ALA A 112 4.43 -15.00 -9.94
CA ALA A 112 5.00 -15.03 -11.28
C ALA A 112 6.52 -14.79 -11.27
N VAL A 113 7.01 -14.01 -10.31
CA VAL A 113 8.45 -13.71 -10.20
C VAL A 113 9.11 -14.47 -9.04
N LYS A 114 8.39 -15.40 -8.42
CA LYS A 114 8.89 -16.20 -7.29
C LYS A 114 9.31 -15.34 -6.11
N ALA A 115 8.61 -14.23 -5.90
CA ALA A 115 8.87 -13.35 -4.77
C ALA A 115 7.87 -13.65 -3.65
N SER A 116 8.06 -13.01 -2.50
CA SER A 116 7.29 -13.29 -1.31
C SER A 116 6.88 -12.00 -0.59
N ARG A 117 5.81 -12.10 0.18
CA ARG A 117 5.38 -11.03 1.08
C ARG A 117 6.28 -10.98 2.33
N GLU A 118 6.98 -12.06 2.62
CA GLU A 118 7.79 -12.16 3.84
C GLU A 118 9.06 -11.35 3.70
N ALA A 119 9.37 -10.56 4.74
CA ALA A 119 10.64 -9.86 4.80
C ALA A 119 11.76 -10.85 5.08
N LEU A 120 12.95 -10.54 4.57
CA LEU A 120 14.11 -11.35 4.88
C LEU A 120 14.53 -11.12 6.34
N PRO A 121 15.11 -12.13 6.98
CA PRO A 121 15.61 -11.95 8.34
C PRO A 121 16.58 -10.79 8.42
N GLU A 122 16.60 -10.13 9.57
CA GLU A 122 17.51 -9.03 9.80
C GLU A 122 18.95 -9.52 9.62
N GLY A 123 19.75 -8.72 8.95
CA GLY A 123 21.12 -9.10 8.68
C GLY A 123 21.32 -9.90 7.42
N THR A 124 20.25 -10.26 6.74
CA THR A 124 20.35 -11.01 5.50
C THR A 124 20.80 -10.10 4.37
N GLN A 125 21.86 -10.51 3.68
CA GLN A 125 22.30 -9.80 2.49
C GLN A 125 21.97 -10.63 1.27
N VAL A 126 21.37 -10.00 0.28
CA VAL A 126 20.95 -10.68 -0.94
C VAL A 126 21.77 -10.14 -2.11
N ILE A 127 22.37 -11.05 -2.85
CA ILE A 127 22.99 -10.71 -4.12
C ILE A 127 22.11 -11.31 -5.20
N ASN A 128 21.49 -10.43 -5.96
CA ASN A 128 20.57 -10.87 -6.99
C ASN A 128 21.34 -11.14 -8.28
N ILE A 129 21.70 -12.40 -8.45
CA ILE A 129 22.39 -12.82 -9.66
C ILE A 129 21.34 -13.19 -10.68
N MET A 130 21.07 -12.28 -11.59
CA MET A 130 20.09 -12.52 -12.62
C MET A 130 20.69 -13.40 -13.68
N PRO A 131 20.19 -14.60 -13.85
CA PRO A 131 20.43 -15.27 -15.11
C PRO A 131 19.68 -14.45 -16.12
N SER A 132 20.37 -13.92 -16.98
CA SER A 132 19.67 -13.10 -17.95
C SER A 132 18.66 -13.88 -18.66
N SER A 133 18.08 -13.89 -18.79
CA SER A 133 17.27 -14.41 -19.21
C SER A 133 16.75 -14.69 -20.08
N LYS A 134 17.09 -14.65 -20.02
CA LYS A 134 16.79 -14.94 -20.48
C LYS A 134 16.60 -15.16 -21.11
N ASP A 135 16.49 -15.32 -21.43
CA ASP A 135 16.36 -15.63 -22.01
C ASP A 135 16.01 -15.97 -22.32
#